data_b8dd0c990d45d0d0262f9ec808986ca9
#
_entry.id   b8dd0c990d45d0d0262f9ec808986ca9
#
_cell.length_a   1.000
_cell.length_b   1.000
_cell.length_c   1.000
_cell.angle_alpha   90.00
_cell.angle_beta   90.00
_cell.angle_gamma   90.00
#
_symmetry.space_group_name_H-M   'P 1'
#
loop_
_entity.id
_entity.type
_entity.pdbx_description
1 polymer ?
#
loop_
_entity_poly.entity_id
_entity_poly.type
_entity_poly.pdbx_seq_one_letter_code
_entity_poly.pdbx_strand_id
1 'polypeptide(L)'
;MHTFGTAGTDDFSLYADSIPHSNSVYFEAVITVFMFLFGVNFKLYFFLVIREFTPVVRGSEFRACLGIAAGSILLVALNILPLYRGLSQAFCHASFQVVSVMTTTGYATADFGLWPTFSRMILFFLMVVVAMAGSTGGSVKVVRILVVFRALKLNIQKLAHPQKVEALTLGGKPVSREEITKTFAFFSFWFVLIAICKILVALDGQDFESTITAAYTCIGNVGPGFGICGPTGSFASFSAFSRLVLSFAMPAGRLEIYPVLILILPLLSVLWAAQPGHRAERREEQTEGSDISSRAS
;
A
#
# COMPACT_ATOMS: atom_id res chain seq x y z
N MET A 1 1.10 -21.26 -12.42
CA MET A 1 0.24 -20.22 -11.84
C MET A 1 0.90 -19.54 -10.66
N HIS A 2 1.27 -20.23 -9.56
CA HIS A 2 1.91 -19.59 -8.40
C HIS A 2 3.16 -18.76 -8.74
N THR A 3 3.97 -19.15 -9.73
CA THR A 3 5.14 -18.39 -10.18
C THR A 3 4.74 -17.01 -10.71
N PHE A 4 3.69 -16.94 -11.51
CA PHE A 4 3.21 -15.65 -12.06
C PHE A 4 2.56 -14.80 -10.98
N GLY A 5 1.75 -15.40 -10.08
CA GLY A 5 1.17 -14.68 -8.95
C GLY A 5 2.23 -14.16 -7.97
N THR A 6 3.31 -14.92 -7.72
CA THR A 6 4.43 -14.44 -6.91
C THR A 6 5.15 -13.27 -7.58
N ALA A 7 5.34 -13.31 -8.90
CA ALA A 7 6.02 -12.25 -9.65
C ALA A 7 5.15 -10.99 -9.79
N GLY A 8 3.84 -11.16 -10.03
CA GLY A 8 2.86 -10.07 -10.13
C GLY A 8 2.44 -9.50 -8.78
N THR A 9 2.74 -10.21 -7.69
CA THR A 9 2.19 -9.96 -6.35
C THR A 9 0.67 -9.93 -6.38
N ASP A 10 0.10 -11.04 -6.92
CA ASP A 10 -1.33 -11.24 -7.09
C ASP A 10 -1.82 -12.29 -6.08
N ASP A 11 -2.91 -12.01 -5.38
CA ASP A 11 -3.47 -12.82 -4.28
C ASP A 11 -4.12 -14.11 -4.77
N PHE A 12 -4.13 -14.38 -6.07
CA PHE A 12 -4.87 -15.49 -6.64
C PHE A 12 -4.13 -16.82 -6.49
N SER A 13 -4.71 -17.72 -5.69
CA SER A 13 -4.32 -19.13 -5.61
C SER A 13 -5.24 -20.00 -6.47
N LEU A 14 -4.70 -21.14 -6.93
CA LEU A 14 -5.48 -22.18 -7.62
C LEU A 14 -6.35 -22.99 -6.65
N TYR A 15 -6.00 -22.98 -5.38
CA TYR A 15 -6.62 -23.79 -4.33
C TYR A 15 -7.20 -22.88 -3.25
N ALA A 16 -8.36 -23.27 -2.73
CA ALA A 16 -9.02 -22.54 -1.63
C ALA A 16 -8.15 -22.45 -0.38
N ASP A 17 -7.32 -23.46 -0.15
CA ASP A 17 -6.39 -23.53 0.99
C ASP A 17 -5.08 -22.75 0.72
N SER A 18 -4.95 -22.05 -0.41
CA SER A 18 -3.72 -21.36 -0.82
C SER A 18 -2.51 -22.30 -0.94
N ILE A 19 -1.37 -21.98 -0.29
CA ILE A 19 -0.10 -22.72 -0.39
C ILE A 19 -0.06 -24.04 0.40
N PRO A 20 -0.74 -24.22 1.54
CA PRO A 20 -0.73 -25.47 2.30
C PRO A 20 -1.09 -26.72 1.49
N HIS A 21 -1.86 -26.56 0.41
CA HIS A 21 -2.19 -27.68 -0.48
C HIS A 21 -0.96 -28.45 -1.01
N SER A 22 0.17 -27.78 -1.16
CA SER A 22 1.42 -28.41 -1.64
C SER A 22 2.12 -29.26 -0.59
N ASN A 23 1.84 -29.04 0.69
CA ASN A 23 2.41 -29.73 1.87
C ASN A 23 3.95 -29.88 1.81
N SER A 24 4.65 -28.85 1.34
CA SER A 24 6.10 -28.83 1.12
C SER A 24 6.75 -27.58 1.68
N VAL A 25 7.52 -27.74 2.74
CA VAL A 25 8.31 -26.65 3.36
C VAL A 25 9.31 -26.03 2.35
N TYR A 26 9.87 -26.85 1.45
CA TYR A 26 10.76 -26.33 0.39
C TYR A 26 10.01 -25.37 -0.54
N PHE A 27 8.81 -25.72 -0.94
CA PHE A 27 7.98 -24.90 -1.83
C PHE A 27 7.61 -23.56 -1.14
N GLU A 28 7.22 -23.61 0.13
CA GLU A 28 6.95 -22.41 0.95
C GLU A 28 8.18 -21.51 1.06
N ALA A 29 9.36 -22.07 1.34
CA ALA A 29 10.60 -21.33 1.45
C ALA A 29 10.99 -20.65 0.12
N VAL A 30 10.87 -21.35 -1.00
CA VAL A 30 11.16 -20.81 -2.32
C VAL A 30 10.22 -19.65 -2.63
N ILE A 31 8.91 -19.81 -2.41
CA ILE A 31 7.94 -18.73 -2.63
C ILE A 31 8.26 -17.53 -1.74
N THR A 32 8.56 -17.73 -0.45
CA THR A 32 8.89 -16.66 0.49
C THR A 32 10.07 -15.82 -0.01
N VAL A 33 11.13 -16.48 -0.46
CA VAL A 33 12.31 -15.79 -1.00
C VAL A 33 11.96 -14.99 -2.25
N PHE A 34 11.21 -15.57 -3.19
CA PHE A 34 10.83 -14.87 -4.42
C PHE A 34 9.83 -13.74 -4.17
N MET A 35 8.86 -13.90 -3.26
CA MET A 35 7.97 -12.80 -2.84
C MET A 35 8.80 -11.61 -2.34
N PHE A 36 9.77 -11.85 -1.46
CA PHE A 36 10.64 -10.78 -0.96
C PHE A 36 11.45 -10.14 -2.09
N LEU A 37 12.02 -10.94 -2.98
CA LEU A 37 12.78 -10.43 -4.13
C LEU A 37 11.92 -9.55 -5.05
N PHE A 38 10.70 -9.94 -5.39
CA PHE A 38 9.79 -9.11 -6.20
C PHE A 38 9.28 -7.86 -5.45
N GLY A 39 9.30 -7.86 -4.11
CA GLY A 39 9.07 -6.69 -3.27
C GLY A 39 10.22 -5.68 -3.25
N VAL A 40 11.40 -6.02 -3.80
CA VAL A 40 12.57 -5.15 -3.89
C VAL A 40 12.53 -4.33 -5.18
N ASN A 41 13.10 -3.12 -5.15
CA ASN A 41 13.18 -2.24 -6.31
C ASN A 41 13.99 -2.88 -7.45
N PHE A 42 13.41 -3.00 -8.63
CA PHE A 42 14.05 -3.61 -9.81
C PHE A 42 15.36 -2.92 -10.24
N LYS A 43 15.53 -1.62 -9.97
CA LYS A 43 16.80 -0.91 -10.22
C LYS A 43 17.96 -1.51 -9.43
N LEU A 44 17.72 -2.12 -8.27
CA LEU A 44 18.80 -2.75 -7.50
C LEU A 44 19.34 -4.00 -8.19
N TYR A 45 18.49 -4.74 -8.90
CA TYR A 45 18.94 -5.89 -9.72
C TYR A 45 19.81 -5.45 -10.88
N PHE A 46 19.51 -4.32 -11.51
CA PHE A 46 20.38 -3.75 -12.53
C PHE A 46 21.77 -3.44 -11.97
N PHE A 47 21.84 -2.80 -10.78
CA PHE A 47 23.13 -2.55 -10.11
C PHE A 47 23.87 -3.85 -9.74
N LEU A 48 23.16 -4.91 -9.36
CA LEU A 48 23.78 -6.23 -9.12
C LEU A 48 24.39 -6.83 -10.41
N VAL A 49 23.69 -6.70 -11.54
CA VAL A 49 24.19 -7.22 -12.84
C VAL A 49 25.47 -6.50 -13.29
N ILE A 50 25.54 -5.18 -13.10
CA ILE A 50 26.75 -4.37 -13.41
C ILE A 50 27.81 -4.44 -12.31
N ARG A 51 27.60 -5.26 -11.26
CA ARG A 51 28.50 -5.49 -10.11
C ARG A 51 28.76 -4.25 -9.25
N GLU A 52 27.85 -3.29 -9.24
CA GLU A 52 27.88 -2.15 -8.34
C GLU A 52 27.09 -2.45 -7.05
N PHE A 53 27.75 -2.99 -6.05
CA PHE A 53 27.09 -3.39 -4.78
C PHE A 53 26.83 -2.21 -3.84
N THR A 54 27.54 -1.10 -3.99
CA THR A 54 27.44 0.06 -3.08
C THR A 54 26.05 0.67 -3.01
N PRO A 55 25.33 0.93 -4.13
CA PRO A 55 23.96 1.45 -4.09
C PRO A 55 22.98 0.47 -3.45
N VAL A 56 23.21 -0.83 -3.57
CA VAL A 56 22.35 -1.88 -3.00
C VAL A 56 22.47 -1.90 -1.48
N VAL A 57 23.71 -2.04 -0.95
CA VAL A 57 23.92 -2.19 0.48
C VAL A 57 23.75 -0.88 1.25
N ARG A 58 24.11 0.26 0.67
CA ARG A 58 23.97 1.60 1.30
C ARG A 58 22.60 2.23 1.07
N GLY A 59 21.75 1.65 0.23
CA GLY A 59 20.39 2.12 -0.02
C GLY A 59 19.57 2.21 1.29
N SER A 60 19.15 3.43 1.68
CA SER A 60 18.40 3.62 2.92
C SER A 60 17.04 2.91 2.88
N GLU A 61 16.41 2.84 1.71
CA GLU A 61 15.12 2.18 1.52
C GLU A 61 15.26 0.65 1.67
N PHE A 62 16.28 0.05 1.03
CA PHE A 62 16.52 -1.40 1.12
C PHE A 62 16.80 -1.83 2.56
N ARG A 63 17.67 -1.08 3.27
CA ARG A 63 17.96 -1.37 4.69
C ARG A 63 16.73 -1.24 5.58
N ALA A 64 15.89 -0.23 5.34
CA ALA A 64 14.66 -0.07 6.09
C ALA A 64 13.67 -1.21 5.80
N CYS A 65 13.48 -1.55 4.53
CA CYS A 65 12.63 -2.67 4.11
C CYS A 65 13.09 -3.99 4.73
N LEU A 66 14.38 -4.31 4.64
CA LEU A 66 14.97 -5.51 5.24
C LEU A 66 14.85 -5.50 6.78
N GLY A 67 15.07 -4.34 7.40
CA GLY A 67 14.95 -4.19 8.86
C GLY A 67 13.52 -4.37 9.35
N ILE A 68 12.53 -3.82 8.64
CA ILE A 68 11.10 -3.99 8.94
C ILE A 68 10.72 -5.47 8.78
N ALA A 69 11.10 -6.11 7.66
CA ALA A 69 10.81 -7.51 7.42
C ALA A 69 11.43 -8.41 8.51
N ALA A 70 12.73 -8.30 8.73
CA ALA A 70 13.45 -9.13 9.72
C ALA A 70 12.94 -8.91 11.15
N GLY A 71 12.70 -7.65 11.54
CA GLY A 71 12.16 -7.32 12.85
C GLY A 71 10.75 -7.88 13.04
N SER A 72 9.88 -7.73 12.04
CA SER A 72 8.51 -8.26 12.09
C SER A 72 8.50 -9.79 12.11
N ILE A 73 9.33 -10.45 11.31
CA ILE A 73 9.47 -11.93 11.33
C ILE A 73 9.88 -12.39 12.72
N LEU A 74 10.90 -11.76 13.32
CA LEU A 74 11.38 -12.14 14.64
C LEU A 74 10.29 -11.97 15.71
N LEU A 75 9.63 -10.81 15.75
CA LEU A 75 8.60 -10.51 16.74
C LEU A 75 7.39 -11.43 16.59
N VAL A 76 6.94 -11.68 15.37
CA VAL A 76 5.81 -12.59 15.10
C VAL A 76 6.21 -14.01 15.45
N ALA A 77 7.37 -14.51 15.03
CA ALA A 77 7.83 -15.88 15.31
C ALA A 77 7.91 -16.16 16.82
N LEU A 78 8.45 -15.19 17.60
CA LEU A 78 8.51 -15.35 19.06
C LEU A 78 7.12 -15.35 19.69
N ASN A 79 6.20 -14.56 19.20
CA ASN A 79 4.86 -14.44 19.75
C ASN A 79 3.96 -15.65 19.42
N ILE A 80 4.13 -16.26 18.24
CA ILE A 80 3.36 -17.46 17.84
C ILE A 80 4.02 -18.78 18.26
N LEU A 81 5.24 -18.75 18.84
CA LEU A 81 5.96 -19.94 19.27
C LEU A 81 5.13 -20.90 20.12
N PRO A 82 4.27 -20.44 21.08
CA PRO A 82 3.44 -21.33 21.88
C PRO A 82 2.37 -22.10 21.08
N LEU A 83 2.02 -21.65 19.88
CA LEU A 83 0.99 -22.27 19.02
C LEU A 83 1.56 -23.40 18.17
N TYR A 84 2.88 -23.44 17.98
CA TYR A 84 3.54 -24.39 17.09
C TYR A 84 4.51 -25.30 17.86
N ARG A 85 4.79 -26.48 17.30
CA ARG A 85 5.60 -27.53 17.96
C ARG A 85 7.10 -27.21 18.06
N GLY A 86 7.56 -26.06 17.51
CA GLY A 86 8.96 -25.68 17.56
C GLY A 86 9.27 -24.37 16.85
N LEU A 87 10.45 -23.80 17.17
CA LEU A 87 10.91 -22.53 16.63
C LEU A 87 11.00 -22.54 15.09
N SER A 88 11.42 -23.65 14.49
CA SER A 88 11.53 -23.77 13.04
C SER A 88 10.18 -23.61 12.34
N GLN A 89 9.13 -24.25 12.86
CA GLN A 89 7.80 -24.15 12.27
C GLN A 89 7.20 -22.75 12.48
N ALA A 90 7.33 -22.19 13.68
CA ALA A 90 6.88 -20.82 13.97
C ALA A 90 7.60 -19.81 13.07
N PHE A 91 8.91 -19.96 12.86
CA PHE A 91 9.69 -19.08 11.98
C PHE A 91 9.29 -19.22 10.52
N CYS A 92 9.01 -20.43 10.03
CA CYS A 92 8.57 -20.67 8.65
C CYS A 92 7.24 -19.95 8.39
N HIS A 93 6.22 -20.15 9.22
CA HIS A 93 4.94 -19.49 9.06
C HIS A 93 5.02 -17.96 9.27
N ALA A 94 5.80 -17.50 10.25
CA ALA A 94 6.00 -16.07 10.48
C ALA A 94 6.67 -15.41 9.28
N SER A 95 7.75 -16.00 8.75
CA SER A 95 8.48 -15.45 7.60
C SER A 95 7.60 -15.40 6.36
N PHE A 96 6.85 -16.47 6.10
CA PHE A 96 5.94 -16.52 4.96
C PHE A 96 4.87 -15.42 5.05
N GLN A 97 4.15 -15.34 6.18
CA GLN A 97 3.05 -14.39 6.32
C GLN A 97 3.50 -12.93 6.34
N VAL A 98 4.60 -12.63 7.05
CA VAL A 98 5.17 -11.27 7.07
C VAL A 98 5.57 -10.84 5.67
N VAL A 99 6.28 -11.69 4.93
CA VAL A 99 6.72 -11.36 3.56
C VAL A 99 5.52 -11.27 2.62
N SER A 100 4.57 -12.20 2.69
CA SER A 100 3.36 -12.20 1.86
C SER A 100 2.55 -10.92 2.02
N VAL A 101 2.28 -10.50 3.26
CA VAL A 101 1.55 -9.26 3.54
C VAL A 101 2.35 -8.04 3.15
N MET A 102 3.66 -7.99 3.48
CA MET A 102 4.51 -6.83 3.20
C MET A 102 4.75 -6.63 1.69
N THR A 103 4.77 -7.69 0.90
CA THR A 103 4.95 -7.60 -0.57
C THR A 103 3.63 -7.52 -1.33
N THR A 104 2.50 -7.53 -0.61
CA THR A 104 1.15 -7.58 -1.20
C THR A 104 0.93 -8.77 -2.13
N THR A 105 1.51 -9.93 -1.79
CA THR A 105 1.30 -11.17 -2.56
C THR A 105 0.07 -11.94 -2.10
N GLY A 106 -0.35 -11.77 -0.81
CA GLY A 106 -1.61 -12.28 -0.30
C GLY A 106 -1.69 -13.79 -0.06
N TYR A 107 -0.65 -14.57 -0.37
CA TYR A 107 -0.64 -16.00 -0.09
C TYR A 107 -0.61 -16.27 1.40
N ALA A 108 -1.28 -17.33 1.84
CA ALA A 108 -1.31 -17.76 3.22
C ALA A 108 -0.83 -19.21 3.37
N THR A 109 -0.07 -19.49 4.43
CA THR A 109 0.32 -20.85 4.86
C THR A 109 -0.36 -21.28 6.14
N ALA A 110 -1.00 -20.35 6.84
CA ALA A 110 -1.73 -20.58 8.06
C ALA A 110 -2.83 -19.52 8.22
N ASP A 111 -3.88 -19.83 8.97
CA ASP A 111 -4.88 -18.85 9.35
C ASP A 111 -4.33 -17.93 10.44
N PHE A 112 -3.77 -16.80 10.03
CA PHE A 112 -3.25 -15.79 10.94
C PHE A 112 -4.35 -15.02 11.70
N GLY A 113 -5.62 -15.19 11.33
CA GLY A 113 -6.76 -14.70 12.11
C GLY A 113 -6.83 -15.31 13.51
N LEU A 114 -6.31 -16.54 13.67
CA LEU A 114 -6.23 -17.25 14.95
C LEU A 114 -4.97 -16.91 15.77
N TRP A 115 -4.07 -16.11 15.23
CA TRP A 115 -2.84 -15.75 15.94
C TRP A 115 -3.10 -14.75 17.07
N PRO A 116 -2.18 -14.67 18.07
CA PRO A 116 -2.30 -13.69 19.16
C PRO A 116 -2.41 -12.27 18.63
N THR A 117 -3.16 -11.43 19.34
CA THR A 117 -3.46 -10.04 18.95
C THR A 117 -2.21 -9.24 18.57
N PHE A 118 -1.09 -9.44 19.28
CA PHE A 118 0.15 -8.74 18.97
C PHE A 118 0.67 -9.06 17.57
N SER A 119 0.70 -10.33 17.16
CA SER A 119 1.10 -10.75 15.81
C SER A 119 0.13 -10.22 14.75
N ARG A 120 -1.18 -10.24 15.02
CA ARG A 120 -2.22 -9.68 14.14
C ARG A 120 -2.03 -8.18 13.94
N MET A 121 -1.71 -7.44 15.01
CA MET A 121 -1.43 -6.00 14.91
C MET A 121 -0.18 -5.71 14.08
N ILE A 122 0.90 -6.50 14.20
CA ILE A 122 2.08 -6.36 13.34
C ILE A 122 1.70 -6.56 11.88
N LEU A 123 0.96 -7.63 11.55
CA LEU A 123 0.51 -7.88 10.18
C LEU A 123 -0.39 -6.76 9.67
N PHE A 124 -1.31 -6.23 10.50
CA PHE A 124 -2.15 -5.10 10.14
C PHE A 124 -1.32 -3.84 9.77
N PHE A 125 -0.29 -3.52 10.54
CA PHE A 125 0.62 -2.43 10.19
C PHE A 125 1.39 -2.70 8.90
N LEU A 126 1.78 -3.95 8.65
CA LEU A 126 2.45 -4.33 7.40
C LEU A 126 1.53 -4.25 6.17
N MET A 127 0.20 -4.36 6.33
CA MET A 127 -0.75 -4.10 5.23
C MET A 127 -0.69 -2.65 4.74
N VAL A 128 -0.28 -1.72 5.60
CA VAL A 128 -0.10 -0.31 5.26
C VAL A 128 1.31 -0.04 4.72
N VAL A 129 2.33 -0.62 5.37
CA VAL A 129 3.76 -0.42 5.06
C VAL A 129 4.22 -1.50 4.11
N VAL A 130 4.18 -1.21 2.84
CA VAL A 130 4.42 -2.17 1.77
C VAL A 130 5.82 -1.99 1.17
N ALA A 131 6.20 -2.94 0.33
CA ALA A 131 7.41 -3.06 -0.47
C ALA A 131 8.06 -1.75 -0.94
N MET A 132 9.22 -1.86 -1.59
CA MET A 132 10.01 -0.71 -2.07
C MET A 132 9.37 0.00 -3.27
N ALA A 133 9.68 1.26 -3.45
CA ALA A 133 9.33 1.97 -4.69
C ALA A 133 10.00 1.30 -5.91
N GLY A 134 9.24 1.14 -7.01
CA GLY A 134 9.74 0.44 -8.20
C GLY A 134 9.76 -1.09 -8.06
N SER A 135 8.98 -1.65 -7.13
CA SER A 135 8.59 -3.06 -7.05
C SER A 135 7.16 -3.26 -7.54
N THR A 136 6.74 -4.52 -7.65
CA THR A 136 5.37 -4.89 -8.05
C THR A 136 4.31 -4.62 -6.98
N GLY A 137 4.68 -4.49 -5.70
CA GLY A 137 3.74 -4.29 -4.59
C GLY A 137 2.85 -3.04 -4.69
N GLY A 138 1.64 -3.09 -4.15
CA GLY A 138 0.67 -1.99 -4.06
C GLY A 138 0.93 -1.02 -2.90
N SER A 139 -0.09 -0.26 -2.48
CA SER A 139 -0.15 0.55 -1.25
C SER A 139 0.99 1.56 -1.00
N VAL A 140 1.23 1.90 0.27
CA VAL A 140 2.20 2.93 0.68
C VAL A 140 3.62 2.39 0.68
N LYS A 141 4.44 2.86 -0.23
CA LYS A 141 5.84 2.44 -0.37
C LYS A 141 6.70 2.87 0.83
N VAL A 142 7.65 2.02 1.23
CA VAL A 142 8.60 2.28 2.34
C VAL A 142 9.31 3.63 2.19
N VAL A 143 9.68 4.03 0.96
CA VAL A 143 10.34 5.32 0.73
C VAL A 143 9.50 6.52 1.19
N ARG A 144 8.18 6.50 0.97
CA ARG A 144 7.28 7.58 1.41
C ARG A 144 7.24 7.69 2.94
N ILE A 145 7.22 6.55 3.61
CA ILE A 145 7.27 6.49 5.09
C ILE A 145 8.59 7.06 5.59
N LEU A 146 9.72 6.72 4.97
CA LEU A 146 11.03 7.27 5.31
C LEU A 146 11.08 8.79 5.12
N VAL A 147 10.48 9.32 4.04
CA VAL A 147 10.38 10.77 3.81
C VAL A 147 9.60 11.44 4.92
N VAL A 148 8.42 10.90 5.31
CA VAL A 148 7.59 11.45 6.38
C VAL A 148 8.35 11.44 7.73
N PHE A 149 8.95 10.31 8.11
CA PHE A 149 9.71 10.24 9.36
C PHE A 149 10.90 11.22 9.41
N ARG A 150 11.61 11.37 8.28
CA ARG A 150 12.71 12.33 8.19
C ARG A 150 12.24 13.78 8.21
N ALA A 151 11.14 14.07 7.50
CA ALA A 151 10.53 15.40 7.54
C ALA A 151 10.06 15.76 8.97
N LEU A 152 9.43 14.80 9.67
CA LEU A 152 9.04 14.96 11.07
C LEU A 152 10.26 15.22 11.96
N LYS A 153 11.32 14.42 11.84
CA LYS A 153 12.57 14.62 12.59
C LYS A 153 13.16 16.01 12.36
N LEU A 154 13.23 16.46 11.09
CA LEU A 154 13.72 17.80 10.76
C LEU A 154 12.85 18.91 11.34
N ASN A 155 11.52 18.75 11.33
CA ASN A 155 10.62 19.72 11.92
C ASN A 155 10.82 19.82 13.44
N ILE A 156 10.99 18.68 14.15
CA ILE A 156 11.28 18.65 15.57
C ILE A 156 12.65 19.32 15.85
N GLN A 157 13.67 19.04 15.03
CA GLN A 157 14.99 19.68 15.18
C GLN A 157 14.94 21.19 14.95
N LYS A 158 14.13 21.68 14.00
CA LYS A 158 13.92 23.11 13.77
C LYS A 158 13.21 23.81 14.94
N LEU A 159 12.30 23.12 15.64
CA LEU A 159 11.69 23.66 16.86
C LEU A 159 12.75 23.85 17.97
N ALA A 160 13.70 22.92 18.09
CA ALA A 160 14.78 23.00 19.08
C ALA A 160 15.90 23.99 18.67
N HIS A 161 16.20 24.09 17.36
CA HIS A 161 17.27 24.91 16.80
C HIS A 161 16.79 25.65 15.54
N PRO A 162 16.07 26.80 15.68
CA PRO A 162 15.44 27.50 14.56
C PRO A 162 16.39 27.98 13.45
N GLN A 163 17.64 28.24 13.81
CA GLN A 163 18.68 28.73 12.88
C GLN A 163 19.35 27.63 12.05
N LYS A 164 19.10 26.34 12.38
CA LYS A 164 19.72 25.21 11.68
C LYS A 164 19.04 24.98 10.33
N VAL A 165 19.77 25.23 9.24
CA VAL A 165 19.32 24.92 7.88
C VAL A 165 19.86 23.54 7.50
N GLU A 166 19.02 22.53 7.58
CA GLU A 166 19.32 21.17 7.09
C GLU A 166 18.39 20.81 5.94
N ALA A 167 18.97 20.30 4.84
CA ALA A 167 18.21 19.73 3.76
C ALA A 167 17.83 18.27 4.08
N LEU A 168 16.59 17.88 3.76
CA LEU A 168 16.19 16.50 3.89
C LEU A 168 16.95 15.65 2.85
N THR A 169 17.69 14.65 3.31
CA THR A 169 18.46 13.75 2.43
C THR A 169 17.96 12.30 2.56
N LEU A 170 17.81 11.60 1.45
CA LEU A 170 17.49 10.18 1.39
C LEU A 170 18.58 9.43 0.63
N GLY A 171 19.25 8.47 1.29
CA GLY A 171 20.36 7.75 0.65
C GLY A 171 21.52 8.65 0.18
N GLY A 172 21.76 9.78 0.84
CA GLY A 172 22.79 10.77 0.47
C GLY A 172 22.35 11.77 -0.61
N LYS A 173 21.13 11.66 -1.16
CA LYS A 173 20.59 12.60 -2.15
C LYS A 173 19.60 13.55 -1.47
N PRO A 174 19.63 14.86 -1.79
CA PRO A 174 18.65 15.80 -1.27
C PRO A 174 17.27 15.51 -1.87
N VAL A 175 16.23 15.55 -1.03
CA VAL A 175 14.83 15.42 -1.44
C VAL A 175 14.26 16.83 -1.64
N SER A 176 13.62 17.07 -2.77
CA SER A 176 13.04 18.36 -3.11
C SER A 176 11.82 18.67 -2.21
N ARG A 177 11.53 19.96 -2.02
CA ARG A 177 10.30 20.36 -1.30
C ARG A 177 9.04 19.87 -2.00
N GLU A 178 9.07 19.83 -3.31
CA GLU A 178 7.97 19.33 -4.14
C GLU A 178 7.70 17.83 -3.87
N GLU A 179 8.73 16.99 -3.79
CA GLU A 179 8.59 15.57 -3.46
C GLU A 179 8.02 15.35 -2.05
N ILE A 180 8.44 16.19 -1.08
CA ILE A 180 7.89 16.16 0.28
C ILE A 180 6.40 16.51 0.25
N THR A 181 6.02 17.61 -0.44
CA THR A 181 4.63 18.04 -0.55
C THR A 181 3.76 16.99 -1.24
N LYS A 182 4.24 16.39 -2.35
CA LYS A 182 3.56 15.29 -3.04
C LYS A 182 3.36 14.08 -2.12
N THR A 183 4.35 13.78 -1.29
CA THR A 183 4.25 12.67 -0.34
C THR A 183 3.17 12.92 0.72
N PHE A 184 3.11 14.12 1.30
CA PHE A 184 2.06 14.46 2.27
C PHE A 184 0.66 14.52 1.61
N ALA A 185 0.54 15.07 0.41
CA ALA A 185 -0.71 15.08 -0.35
C ALA A 185 -1.20 13.65 -0.63
N PHE A 186 -0.30 12.74 -1.02
CA PHE A 186 -0.63 11.33 -1.19
C PHE A 186 -1.17 10.70 0.10
N PHE A 187 -0.51 10.90 1.24
CA PHE A 187 -0.99 10.36 2.52
C PHE A 187 -2.35 10.92 2.91
N SER A 188 -2.55 12.23 2.76
CA SER A 188 -3.83 12.87 3.07
C SER A 188 -4.97 12.26 2.23
N PHE A 189 -4.76 12.11 0.94
CA PHE A 189 -5.75 11.53 0.05
C PHE A 189 -5.98 10.03 0.37
N TRP A 190 -4.92 9.28 0.64
CA TRP A 190 -4.99 7.86 0.99
C TRP A 190 -5.80 7.63 2.27
N PHE A 191 -5.60 8.48 3.31
CA PHE A 191 -6.40 8.42 4.54
C PHE A 191 -7.87 8.76 4.30
N VAL A 192 -8.16 9.77 3.47
CA VAL A 192 -9.53 10.14 3.10
C VAL A 192 -10.21 9.00 2.34
N LEU A 193 -9.52 8.41 1.36
CA LEU A 193 -10.04 7.29 0.58
C LEU A 193 -10.38 6.09 1.47
N ILE A 194 -9.47 5.69 2.36
CA ILE A 194 -9.73 4.62 3.33
C ILE A 194 -10.90 4.94 4.25
N ALA A 195 -11.01 6.19 4.73
CA ALA A 195 -12.12 6.58 5.59
C ALA A 195 -13.46 6.45 4.87
N ILE A 196 -13.54 6.94 3.63
CA ILE A 196 -14.74 6.83 2.79
C ILE A 196 -15.08 5.35 2.54
N CYS A 197 -14.12 4.54 2.11
CA CYS A 197 -14.35 3.12 1.85
C CYS A 197 -14.86 2.39 3.09
N LYS A 198 -14.26 2.63 4.27
CA LYS A 198 -14.72 2.01 5.53
C LYS A 198 -16.17 2.39 5.88
N ILE A 199 -16.53 3.66 5.72
CA ILE A 199 -17.90 4.12 6.02
C ILE A 199 -18.90 3.47 5.06
N LEU A 200 -18.57 3.37 3.77
CA LEU A 200 -19.45 2.75 2.78
C LEU A 200 -19.58 1.24 3.00
N VAL A 201 -18.50 0.53 3.31
CA VAL A 201 -18.52 -0.91 3.60
C VAL A 201 -19.23 -1.20 4.94
N ALA A 202 -19.18 -0.29 5.91
CA ALA A 202 -19.87 -0.43 7.19
C ALA A 202 -21.41 -0.49 7.06
N LEU A 203 -21.98 -0.03 5.94
CA LEU A 203 -23.41 -0.15 5.66
C LEU A 203 -23.89 -1.60 5.55
N ASP A 204 -22.99 -2.55 5.32
CA ASP A 204 -23.31 -3.99 5.26
C ASP A 204 -23.59 -4.60 6.65
N GLY A 205 -23.28 -3.88 7.74
CA GLY A 205 -23.51 -4.39 9.10
C GLY A 205 -22.59 -5.55 9.51
N GLN A 206 -21.47 -5.73 8.83
CA GLN A 206 -20.45 -6.74 9.20
C GLN A 206 -19.71 -6.30 10.47
N ASP A 207 -18.97 -7.24 11.08
CA ASP A 207 -18.18 -6.94 12.27
C ASP A 207 -17.09 -5.87 11.98
N PHE A 208 -16.71 -5.16 13.04
CA PHE A 208 -15.80 -4.02 12.95
C PHE A 208 -14.43 -4.40 12.37
N GLU A 209 -13.91 -5.57 12.76
CA GLU A 209 -12.62 -6.05 12.29
C GLU A 209 -12.65 -6.36 10.79
N SER A 210 -13.65 -7.10 10.33
CA SER A 210 -13.83 -7.42 8.90
C SER A 210 -14.02 -6.16 8.04
N THR A 211 -14.84 -5.21 8.51
CA THR A 211 -15.10 -3.96 7.80
C THR A 211 -13.83 -3.13 7.62
N ILE A 212 -13.05 -2.96 8.69
CA ILE A 212 -11.80 -2.19 8.63
C ILE A 212 -10.79 -2.87 7.73
N THR A 213 -10.56 -4.16 7.95
CA THR A 213 -9.51 -4.88 7.23
C THR A 213 -9.86 -5.08 5.76
N ALA A 214 -11.14 -5.27 5.40
CA ALA A 214 -11.57 -5.30 4.00
C ALA A 214 -11.17 -4.04 3.24
N ALA A 215 -11.41 -2.85 3.80
CA ALA A 215 -11.00 -1.60 3.16
C ALA A 215 -9.46 -1.49 3.04
N TYR A 216 -8.72 -1.84 4.09
CA TYR A 216 -7.25 -1.79 4.06
C TYR A 216 -6.66 -2.78 3.07
N THR A 217 -7.13 -4.03 3.02
CA THR A 217 -6.60 -5.04 2.12
C THR A 217 -6.88 -4.73 0.66
N CYS A 218 -8.09 -4.24 0.36
CA CYS A 218 -8.45 -3.87 -1.01
C CYS A 218 -7.68 -2.64 -1.50
N ILE A 219 -7.58 -1.57 -0.72
CA ILE A 219 -6.78 -0.39 -1.09
C ILE A 219 -5.29 -0.72 -1.09
N GLY A 220 -4.83 -1.55 -0.13
CA GLY A 220 -3.46 -2.03 -0.05
C GLY A 220 -3.09 -3.04 -1.14
N ASN A 221 -4.07 -3.66 -1.78
CA ASN A 221 -3.89 -4.81 -2.68
C ASN A 221 -3.10 -5.93 -2.00
N VAL A 222 -3.45 -6.24 -0.75
CA VAL A 222 -2.79 -7.28 0.06
C VAL A 222 -3.45 -8.64 -0.11
N GLY A 223 -4.77 -8.67 -0.35
CA GLY A 223 -5.63 -9.84 -0.48
C GLY A 223 -6.33 -10.21 0.81
N PRO A 224 -5.78 -11.05 1.66
CA PRO A 224 -6.45 -11.46 2.88
C PRO A 224 -6.43 -10.36 3.96
N GLY A 225 -7.56 -10.22 4.67
CA GLY A 225 -7.71 -9.38 5.85
C GLY A 225 -7.80 -10.20 7.13
N PHE A 226 -8.64 -9.73 8.06
CA PHE A 226 -9.01 -10.44 9.28
C PHE A 226 -10.53 -10.67 9.31
N GLY A 227 -10.99 -11.53 10.19
CA GLY A 227 -12.41 -11.91 10.31
C GLY A 227 -12.91 -12.62 9.04
N ILE A 228 -14.03 -12.14 8.48
CA ILE A 228 -14.66 -12.73 7.29
C ILE A 228 -13.75 -12.65 6.05
N CYS A 229 -12.87 -11.66 5.98
CA CYS A 229 -11.88 -11.48 4.90
C CYS A 229 -10.56 -12.20 5.17
N GLY A 230 -10.50 -13.04 6.20
CA GLY A 230 -9.29 -13.78 6.57
C GLY A 230 -8.81 -14.74 5.48
N PRO A 231 -7.66 -15.41 5.69
CA PRO A 231 -7.07 -16.33 4.70
C PRO A 231 -7.97 -17.47 4.26
N THR A 232 -8.86 -17.88 5.12
CA THR A 232 -9.86 -18.96 4.89
C THR A 232 -11.25 -18.41 4.56
N GLY A 233 -11.39 -17.07 4.57
CA GLY A 233 -12.66 -16.39 4.34
C GLY A 233 -12.91 -16.02 2.89
N SER A 234 -14.00 -15.27 2.66
CA SER A 234 -14.38 -14.83 1.32
C SER A 234 -15.07 -13.48 1.34
N PHE A 235 -14.74 -12.62 0.38
CA PHE A 235 -15.46 -11.37 0.11
C PHE A 235 -16.88 -11.57 -0.44
N ALA A 236 -17.25 -12.81 -0.76
CA ALA A 236 -18.62 -13.14 -1.22
C ALA A 236 -19.70 -12.84 -0.17
N SER A 237 -19.32 -12.79 1.12
CA SER A 237 -20.23 -12.46 2.24
C SER A 237 -20.66 -11.00 2.27
N PHE A 238 -19.96 -10.10 1.55
CA PHE A 238 -20.33 -8.70 1.44
C PHE A 238 -21.43 -8.49 0.38
N SER A 239 -22.22 -7.45 0.56
CA SER A 239 -23.25 -7.05 -0.42
C SER A 239 -22.64 -6.71 -1.78
N ALA A 240 -23.49 -6.69 -2.81
CA ALA A 240 -23.07 -6.26 -4.15
C ALA A 240 -22.54 -4.82 -4.15
N PHE A 241 -23.11 -3.95 -3.31
CA PHE A 241 -22.68 -2.56 -3.16
C PHE A 241 -21.27 -2.46 -2.57
N SER A 242 -21.01 -3.11 -1.45
CA SER A 242 -19.68 -3.10 -0.82
C SER A 242 -18.62 -3.74 -1.70
N ARG A 243 -18.93 -4.83 -2.40
CA ARG A 243 -18.03 -5.43 -3.40
C ARG A 243 -17.69 -4.47 -4.53
N LEU A 244 -18.65 -3.69 -4.99
CA LEU A 244 -18.43 -2.68 -6.02
C LEU A 244 -17.51 -1.55 -5.49
N VAL A 245 -17.77 -1.04 -4.27
CA VAL A 245 -16.91 -0.04 -3.62
C VAL A 245 -15.48 -0.55 -3.48
N LEU A 246 -15.29 -1.77 -2.98
CA LEU A 246 -13.98 -2.39 -2.82
C LEU A 246 -13.28 -2.62 -4.16
N SER A 247 -14.03 -3.01 -5.21
CA SER A 247 -13.49 -3.17 -6.57
C SER A 247 -12.97 -1.86 -7.16
N PHE A 248 -13.59 -0.71 -6.85
CA PHE A 248 -13.06 0.61 -7.23
C PHE A 248 -11.88 1.04 -6.37
N ALA A 249 -11.83 0.61 -5.11
CA ALA A 249 -10.74 0.91 -4.20
C ALA A 249 -9.41 0.23 -4.60
N MET A 250 -9.47 -0.99 -5.15
CA MET A 250 -8.29 -1.75 -5.59
C MET A 250 -7.43 -1.01 -6.63
N PRO A 251 -7.97 -0.57 -7.80
CA PRO A 251 -7.19 0.19 -8.76
C PRO A 251 -6.67 1.52 -8.20
N ALA A 252 -7.47 2.19 -7.35
CA ALA A 252 -7.05 3.45 -6.74
C ALA A 252 -5.81 3.26 -5.84
N GLY A 253 -5.72 2.16 -5.11
CA GLY A 253 -4.55 1.80 -4.32
C GLY A 253 -3.35 1.36 -5.16
N ARG A 254 -3.58 0.57 -6.23
CA ARG A 254 -2.53 0.02 -7.08
C ARG A 254 -1.86 1.06 -7.98
N LEU A 255 -2.65 1.94 -8.59
CA LEU A 255 -2.21 2.96 -9.54
C LEU A 255 -1.68 4.23 -8.86
N GLU A 256 -1.39 4.18 -7.56
CA GLU A 256 -0.87 5.30 -6.77
C GLU A 256 -1.80 6.54 -6.78
N ILE A 257 -3.10 6.33 -6.97
CA ILE A 257 -4.17 7.34 -6.83
C ILE A 257 -4.16 8.43 -7.92
N TYR A 258 -3.00 9.02 -8.25
CA TYR A 258 -2.91 10.14 -9.21
C TYR A 258 -3.44 9.82 -10.61
N PRO A 259 -3.11 8.68 -11.24
CA PRO A 259 -3.69 8.31 -12.54
C PRO A 259 -5.22 8.18 -12.50
N VAL A 260 -5.78 7.66 -11.39
CA VAL A 260 -7.22 7.54 -11.22
C VAL A 260 -7.89 8.91 -11.10
N LEU A 261 -7.27 9.85 -10.36
CA LEU A 261 -7.73 11.22 -10.27
C LEU A 261 -7.71 11.93 -11.63
N ILE A 262 -6.63 11.77 -12.40
CA ILE A 262 -6.52 12.34 -13.75
C ILE A 262 -7.61 11.79 -14.68
N LEU A 263 -7.97 10.52 -14.55
CA LEU A 263 -9.05 9.92 -15.33
C LEU A 263 -10.44 10.49 -14.96
N ILE A 264 -10.64 10.80 -13.68
CA ILE A 264 -11.93 11.31 -13.15
C ILE A 264 -12.06 12.83 -13.37
N LEU A 265 -10.97 13.59 -13.37
CA LEU A 265 -10.96 15.06 -13.54
C LEU A 265 -11.74 15.54 -14.78
N PRO A 266 -11.56 15.00 -15.99
CA PRO A 266 -12.34 15.43 -17.16
C PRO A 266 -13.84 15.11 -17.00
N LEU A 267 -14.18 14.01 -16.34
CA LEU A 267 -15.58 13.68 -16.07
C LEU A 267 -16.22 14.69 -15.09
N LEU A 268 -15.49 15.10 -14.05
CA LEU A 268 -15.92 16.11 -13.09
C LEU A 268 -16.00 17.49 -13.76
N SER A 269 -15.06 17.86 -14.64
CA SER A 269 -15.09 19.14 -15.36
C SER A 269 -16.28 19.25 -16.32
N VAL A 270 -16.66 18.14 -16.97
CA VAL A 270 -17.86 18.10 -17.83
C VAL A 270 -19.12 18.23 -16.97
N LEU A 271 -19.20 17.56 -15.84
CA LEU A 271 -20.31 17.67 -14.90
C LEU A 271 -20.41 19.08 -14.32
N TRP A 272 -19.29 19.70 -13.96
CA TRP A 272 -19.23 21.06 -13.43
C TRP A 272 -19.59 22.12 -14.49
N ALA A 273 -19.15 21.97 -15.71
CA ALA A 273 -19.53 22.82 -16.84
C ALA A 273 -21.00 22.66 -17.26
N ALA A 274 -21.65 21.54 -16.90
CA ALA A 274 -23.05 21.29 -17.17
C ALA A 274 -24.00 21.97 -16.16
N GLN A 275 -23.47 22.50 -15.03
CA GLN A 275 -24.28 23.20 -14.04
C GLN A 275 -24.87 24.51 -14.59
N PRO A 276 -26.17 24.77 -14.36
CA PRO A 276 -26.85 25.95 -14.95
C PRO A 276 -26.24 27.32 -14.61
N GLY A 277 -25.64 27.46 -13.41
CA GLY A 277 -25.01 28.69 -12.96
C GLY A 277 -23.79 29.08 -13.78
N HIS A 278 -22.92 28.15 -14.11
CA HIS A 278 -21.69 28.43 -14.89
C HIS A 278 -21.94 28.72 -16.38
N ARG A 279 -23.10 28.27 -16.90
CA ARG A 279 -23.54 28.67 -18.26
C ARG A 279 -24.00 30.11 -18.31
N ALA A 280 -24.53 30.63 -17.20
CA ALA A 280 -24.94 32.04 -17.12
C ALA A 280 -23.73 32.98 -17.08
N GLU A 281 -22.74 32.70 -16.21
CA GLU A 281 -21.50 33.48 -16.12
C GLU A 281 -20.73 33.55 -17.46
N ARG A 282 -20.59 32.45 -18.17
CA ARG A 282 -19.93 32.44 -19.50
C ARG A 282 -20.72 33.22 -20.56
N ARG A 283 -22.04 33.32 -20.46
CA ARG A 283 -22.84 34.13 -21.36
C ARG A 283 -22.68 35.60 -21.05
N GLU A 284 -22.58 35.98 -19.78
CA GLU A 284 -22.30 37.39 -19.40
C GLU A 284 -20.91 37.83 -19.83
N GLU A 285 -19.86 37.02 -19.64
CA GLU A 285 -18.51 37.32 -20.13
C GLU A 285 -18.44 37.44 -21.67
N GLN A 286 -19.17 36.61 -22.41
CA GLN A 286 -19.23 36.69 -23.87
C GLN A 286 -19.99 37.91 -24.36
N THR A 287 -21.04 38.36 -23.67
CA THR A 287 -21.77 39.57 -24.00
C THR A 287 -20.96 40.84 -23.67
N GLU A 288 -20.28 40.90 -22.53
CA GLU A 288 -19.37 42.01 -22.19
C GLU A 288 -18.17 42.09 -23.17
N GLY A 289 -17.56 40.96 -23.53
CA GLY A 289 -16.47 40.90 -24.49
C GLY A 289 -16.88 41.39 -25.92
N SER A 290 -18.12 41.11 -26.33
CA SER A 290 -18.67 41.58 -27.63
C SER A 290 -18.98 43.08 -27.62
N ASP A 291 -19.46 43.62 -26.50
CA ASP A 291 -19.76 45.06 -26.34
C ASP A 291 -18.49 45.92 -26.31
N ILE A 292 -17.41 45.40 -25.68
CA ILE A 292 -16.10 46.11 -25.71
C ILE A 292 -15.51 46.14 -27.12
N SER A 293 -15.61 45.03 -27.88
CA SER A 293 -15.14 44.96 -29.27
C SER A 293 -15.94 45.87 -30.21
N SER A 294 -17.24 46.03 -29.99
CA SER A 294 -18.08 46.91 -30.81
C SER A 294 -17.88 48.41 -30.52
N ARG A 295 -17.36 48.79 -29.37
CA ARG A 295 -17.02 50.16 -28.97
C ARG A 295 -15.60 50.59 -29.40
N ALA A 296 -14.75 49.67 -29.83
CA ALA A 296 -13.37 49.89 -30.26
C ALA A 296 -13.22 49.94 -31.78
N SER A 297 -14.27 49.69 -32.55
CA SER A 297 -14.39 49.87 -34.00
C SER A 297 -15.19 51.13 -34.35
#